data_47e682bc796d5f0dad5a0f056f37fa51
#
_entry.id   47e682bc796d5f0dad5a0f056f37fa51
#
_cell.length_a   1.000
_cell.length_b   1.000
_cell.length_c   1.000
_cell.angle_alpha   90.00
_cell.angle_beta   90.00
_cell.angle_gamma   90.00
#
_symmetry.space_group_name_H-M   'P 1'
#
loop_
_entity.id
_entity.type
_entity.pdbx_description
1 polymer ?
#
loop_
_entity_poly.entity_id
_entity_poly.type
_entity_poly.pdbx_seq_one_letter_code
_entity_poly.pdbx_strand_id
1 'polypeptide(L)'
;TEILANQHYKSFKKYADSAQISCALLVGGMPVGKRKKILTALKNHKIDMIVGTHALIQKDIEFSSLGLVIVDEQHRFGVNQRNTLVQKGVNPHLLSMTATPIPRTLAITYHGDMELSIIDELPKDRIPVVTKMVSEKRLNRVYSFMVDEVKAGRQCIIVYPLIEESEKSDLSAAIDMYNTLSENEFKDL
;
A
#
# COMPACT_ATOMS: atom_id res chain seq x y z
N THR A 1 0.79 -2.80 -3.15
CA THR A 1 -0.23 -3.82 -2.81
C THR A 1 -1.63 -3.24 -2.98
N GLU A 2 -2.65 -4.07 -3.16
CA GLU A 2 -4.05 -3.62 -3.26
C GLU A 2 -4.54 -2.96 -1.97
N ILE A 3 -4.08 -3.46 -0.81
CA ILE A 3 -4.41 -2.88 0.50
C ILE A 3 -3.96 -1.41 0.55
N LEU A 4 -2.72 -1.13 0.18
CA LEU A 4 -2.17 0.21 0.18
C LEU A 4 -2.90 1.12 -0.83
N ALA A 5 -3.18 0.62 -2.04
CA ALA A 5 -3.95 1.37 -3.03
C ALA A 5 -5.36 1.73 -2.53
N ASN A 6 -6.03 0.81 -1.84
CA ASN A 6 -7.33 1.05 -1.21
C ASN A 6 -7.24 2.10 -0.08
N GLN A 7 -6.20 2.06 0.75
CA GLN A 7 -5.96 3.07 1.79
C GLN A 7 -5.75 4.45 1.18
N HIS A 8 -4.86 4.58 0.20
CA HIS A 8 -4.64 5.83 -0.51
C HIS A 8 -5.92 6.35 -1.17
N TYR A 9 -6.65 5.48 -1.87
CA TYR A 9 -7.92 5.88 -2.48
C TYR A 9 -8.91 6.43 -1.47
N LYS A 10 -9.10 5.75 -0.33
CA LYS A 10 -9.99 6.23 0.74
C LYS A 10 -9.57 7.58 1.31
N SER A 11 -8.26 7.78 1.51
CA SER A 11 -7.72 9.03 2.02
C SER A 11 -7.87 10.17 1.01
N PHE A 12 -7.45 9.96 -0.24
CA PHE A 12 -7.54 10.97 -1.29
C PHE A 12 -8.98 11.30 -1.67
N LYS A 13 -9.89 10.30 -1.66
CA LYS A 13 -11.29 10.53 -1.99
C LYS A 13 -11.96 11.56 -1.08
N LYS A 14 -11.60 11.62 0.20
CA LYS A 14 -12.11 12.63 1.12
C LYS A 14 -11.75 14.06 0.66
N TYR A 15 -10.50 14.26 0.24
CA TYR A 15 -10.04 15.57 -0.25
C TYR A 15 -10.57 15.86 -1.65
N ALA A 16 -10.61 14.86 -2.52
CA ALA A 16 -11.13 14.97 -3.87
C ALA A 16 -12.61 15.37 -3.88
N ASP A 17 -13.44 14.73 -3.04
CA ASP A 17 -14.86 15.06 -2.91
C ASP A 17 -15.05 16.51 -2.43
N SER A 18 -14.23 16.98 -1.48
CA SER A 18 -14.28 18.36 -1.01
C SER A 18 -13.85 19.38 -2.08
N ALA A 19 -12.96 18.98 -2.97
CA ALA A 19 -12.44 19.81 -4.06
C ALA A 19 -13.21 19.63 -5.38
N GLN A 20 -14.26 18.81 -5.39
CA GLN A 20 -15.04 18.43 -6.59
C GLN A 20 -14.17 17.80 -7.71
N ILE A 21 -13.14 17.04 -7.31
CA ILE A 21 -12.22 16.32 -8.20
C ILE A 21 -12.72 14.87 -8.33
N SER A 22 -12.84 14.38 -9.56
CA SER A 22 -13.23 13.00 -9.82
C SER A 22 -12.08 12.04 -9.53
N CYS A 23 -12.28 11.11 -8.58
CA CYS A 23 -11.27 10.15 -8.15
C CYS A 23 -11.72 8.70 -8.38
N ALA A 24 -10.86 7.86 -8.95
CA ALA A 24 -11.13 6.45 -9.20
C ALA A 24 -10.02 5.54 -8.65
N LEU A 25 -10.39 4.27 -8.41
CA LEU A 25 -9.47 3.20 -8.01
C LEU A 25 -9.38 2.15 -9.11
N LEU A 26 -8.15 1.76 -9.48
CA LEU A 26 -7.87 0.69 -10.43
C LEU A 26 -6.88 -0.32 -9.84
N VAL A 27 -7.37 -1.52 -9.54
CA VAL A 27 -6.57 -2.62 -8.96
C VAL A 27 -6.73 -3.90 -9.80
N GLY A 28 -5.87 -4.89 -9.56
CA GLY A 28 -6.02 -6.22 -10.14
C GLY A 28 -7.32 -6.89 -9.68
N GLY A 29 -7.74 -7.96 -10.36
CA GLY A 29 -8.93 -8.73 -9.97
C GLY A 29 -10.28 -8.00 -10.05
N MET A 30 -10.31 -6.76 -10.54
CA MET A 30 -11.53 -5.99 -10.68
C MET A 30 -12.45 -6.58 -11.77
N PRO A 31 -13.78 -6.61 -11.59
CA PRO A 31 -14.72 -7.06 -12.63
C PRO A 31 -14.51 -6.32 -13.94
N VAL A 32 -14.47 -7.07 -15.06
CA VAL A 32 -14.16 -6.56 -16.40
C VAL A 32 -15.04 -5.35 -16.79
N GLY A 33 -16.33 -5.42 -16.49
CA GLY A 33 -17.27 -4.32 -16.80
C GLY A 33 -16.96 -3.03 -16.04
N LYS A 34 -16.54 -3.13 -14.76
CA LYS A 34 -16.15 -1.98 -13.94
C LYS A 34 -14.83 -1.40 -14.44
N ARG A 35 -13.84 -2.26 -14.73
CA ARG A 35 -12.57 -1.85 -15.34
C ARG A 35 -12.79 -1.08 -16.63
N LYS A 36 -13.59 -1.63 -17.57
CA LYS A 36 -13.86 -0.99 -18.86
C LYS A 36 -14.48 0.41 -18.69
N LYS A 37 -15.41 0.59 -17.76
CA LYS A 37 -16.01 1.90 -17.46
C LYS A 37 -14.97 2.91 -16.99
N ILE A 38 -14.06 2.51 -16.08
CA ILE A 38 -12.98 3.37 -15.59
C ILE A 38 -12.04 3.76 -16.73
N LEU A 39 -11.60 2.81 -17.56
CA LEU A 39 -10.71 3.09 -18.68
C LEU A 39 -11.33 4.06 -19.69
N THR A 40 -12.61 3.85 -20.03
CA THR A 40 -13.33 4.77 -20.91
C THR A 40 -13.45 6.17 -20.30
N ALA A 41 -13.73 6.26 -19.01
CA ALA A 41 -13.84 7.54 -18.33
C ALA A 41 -12.47 8.27 -18.23
N LEU A 42 -11.39 7.52 -18.00
CA LEU A 42 -10.02 8.04 -17.95
C LEU A 42 -9.60 8.63 -19.31
N LYS A 43 -9.82 7.87 -20.39
CA LYS A 43 -9.53 8.30 -21.76
C LYS A 43 -10.33 9.53 -22.17
N ASN A 44 -11.55 9.69 -21.68
CA ASN A 44 -12.46 10.80 -22.00
C ASN A 44 -12.37 11.96 -21.01
N HIS A 45 -11.30 12.08 -20.23
CA HIS A 45 -11.08 13.16 -19.27
C HIS A 45 -12.21 13.35 -18.23
N LYS A 46 -12.85 12.23 -17.82
CA LYS A 46 -13.89 12.22 -16.79
C LYS A 46 -13.38 11.78 -15.42
N ILE A 47 -12.10 11.47 -15.34
CA ILE A 47 -11.39 11.12 -14.10
C ILE A 47 -10.16 12.02 -14.03
N ASP A 48 -10.08 12.82 -12.98
CA ASP A 48 -8.97 13.75 -12.73
C ASP A 48 -7.84 13.07 -11.95
N MET A 49 -8.19 12.17 -11.03
CA MET A 49 -7.24 11.42 -10.21
C MET A 49 -7.54 9.92 -10.25
N ILE A 50 -6.52 9.12 -10.48
CA ILE A 50 -6.64 7.66 -10.40
C ILE A 50 -5.60 7.10 -9.45
N VAL A 51 -6.04 6.27 -8.52
CA VAL A 51 -5.17 5.50 -7.61
C VAL A 51 -5.18 4.04 -8.06
N GLY A 52 -4.05 3.37 -7.99
CA GLY A 52 -4.01 1.97 -8.37
C GLY A 52 -2.69 1.29 -8.06
N THR A 53 -2.60 0.03 -8.47
CA THR A 53 -1.40 -0.80 -8.37
C THR A 53 -0.65 -0.82 -9.72
N HIS A 54 0.19 -1.82 -9.93
CA HIS A 54 0.79 -2.11 -11.24
C HIS A 54 -0.22 -2.23 -12.39
N ALA A 55 -1.52 -2.33 -12.09
CA ALA A 55 -2.57 -2.27 -13.09
C ALA A 55 -2.52 -0.99 -13.94
N LEU A 56 -2.04 0.14 -13.36
CA LEU A 56 -1.91 1.42 -14.08
C LEU A 56 -0.80 1.44 -15.14
N ILE A 57 0.14 0.51 -15.08
CA ILE A 57 1.27 0.43 -16.05
C ILE A 57 0.86 -0.36 -17.30
N GLN A 58 -0.23 -1.11 -17.27
CA GLN A 58 -0.65 -1.97 -18.38
C GLN A 58 -0.86 -1.16 -19.67
N LYS A 59 -0.61 -1.80 -20.81
CA LYS A 59 -0.62 -1.13 -22.12
C LYS A 59 -1.97 -0.57 -22.53
N ASP A 60 -3.06 -1.17 -22.06
CA ASP A 60 -4.43 -0.75 -22.34
C ASP A 60 -4.91 0.48 -21.56
N ILE A 61 -4.05 1.02 -20.68
CA ILE A 61 -4.33 2.25 -19.94
C ILE A 61 -3.86 3.46 -20.76
N GLU A 62 -4.82 4.28 -21.15
CA GLU A 62 -4.58 5.55 -21.84
C GLU A 62 -5.11 6.70 -21.01
N PHE A 63 -4.27 7.72 -20.81
CA PHE A 63 -4.64 8.97 -20.14
C PHE A 63 -4.93 10.04 -21.20
N SER A 64 -6.00 10.80 -21.02
CA SER A 64 -6.27 11.96 -21.90
C SER A 64 -5.22 13.08 -21.73
N SER A 65 -4.79 13.30 -20.48
CA SER A 65 -3.74 14.29 -20.16
C SER A 65 -3.15 13.94 -18.80
N LEU A 66 -1.99 13.29 -18.80
CA LEU A 66 -1.28 12.90 -17.56
C LEU A 66 -0.28 13.99 -17.21
N GLY A 67 -0.56 14.78 -16.16
CA GLY A 67 0.29 15.88 -15.72
C GLY A 67 1.16 15.55 -14.51
N LEU A 68 0.74 14.61 -13.66
CA LEU A 68 1.49 14.22 -12.46
C LEU A 68 1.42 12.70 -12.22
N VAL A 69 2.56 12.12 -11.93
CA VAL A 69 2.73 10.72 -11.52
C VAL A 69 3.28 10.69 -10.10
N ILE A 70 2.61 9.99 -9.20
CA ILE A 70 3.08 9.76 -7.83
C ILE A 70 3.33 8.27 -7.64
N VAL A 71 4.55 7.91 -7.26
CA VAL A 71 4.96 6.53 -6.97
C VAL A 71 5.33 6.41 -5.50
N ASP A 72 4.49 5.71 -4.75
CA ASP A 72 4.77 5.39 -3.36
C ASP A 72 5.48 4.04 -3.24
N GLU A 73 6.37 3.89 -2.24
CA GLU A 73 7.21 2.70 -2.05
C GLU A 73 8.00 2.36 -3.34
N GLN A 74 8.74 3.33 -3.83
CA GLN A 74 9.42 3.25 -5.14
C GLN A 74 10.29 2.00 -5.33
N HIS A 75 10.80 1.41 -4.23
CA HIS A 75 11.60 0.17 -4.29
C HIS A 75 10.83 -1.03 -4.83
N ARG A 76 9.49 -0.98 -4.79
CA ARG A 76 8.58 -2.00 -5.37
C ARG A 76 8.33 -1.83 -6.87
N PHE A 77 8.85 -0.75 -7.45
CA PHE A 77 8.72 -0.46 -8.87
C PHE A 77 10.10 -0.47 -9.53
N GLY A 78 10.29 -1.33 -10.52
CA GLY A 78 11.49 -1.28 -11.35
C GLY A 78 11.59 0.03 -12.14
N VAL A 79 12.82 0.43 -12.50
CA VAL A 79 13.07 1.64 -13.30
C VAL A 79 12.24 1.66 -14.59
N ASN A 80 12.18 0.53 -15.30
CA ASN A 80 11.40 0.39 -16.53
C ASN A 80 9.91 0.60 -16.32
N GLN A 81 9.36 0.18 -15.18
CA GLN A 81 7.94 0.35 -14.87
C GLN A 81 7.59 1.82 -14.62
N ARG A 82 8.46 2.55 -13.92
CA ARG A 82 8.29 4.00 -13.72
C ARG A 82 8.36 4.74 -15.04
N ASN A 83 9.34 4.43 -15.86
CA ASN A 83 9.47 5.03 -17.19
C ASN A 83 8.24 4.76 -18.07
N THR A 84 7.72 3.52 -18.05
CA THR A 84 6.49 3.18 -18.78
C THR A 84 5.29 4.02 -18.33
N LEU A 85 5.19 4.32 -17.03
CA LEU A 85 4.09 5.16 -16.51
C LEU A 85 4.26 6.63 -16.92
N VAL A 86 5.48 7.16 -16.82
CA VAL A 86 5.79 8.54 -17.25
C VAL A 86 5.56 8.73 -18.76
N GLN A 87 5.95 7.73 -19.56
CA GLN A 87 5.76 7.76 -21.03
C GLN A 87 4.29 7.74 -21.48
N LYS A 88 3.34 7.51 -20.57
CA LYS A 88 1.90 7.62 -20.87
C LYS A 88 1.40 9.06 -20.94
N GLY A 89 2.20 10.03 -20.56
CA GLY A 89 1.92 11.47 -20.64
C GLY A 89 2.98 12.22 -21.44
N VAL A 90 2.70 13.49 -21.69
CA VAL A 90 3.65 14.41 -22.32
C VAL A 90 4.36 15.19 -21.21
N ASN A 91 5.57 14.74 -20.83
CA ASN A 91 6.39 15.33 -19.76
C ASN A 91 5.64 15.52 -18.42
N PRO A 92 5.01 14.49 -17.86
CA PRO A 92 4.35 14.60 -16.57
C PRO A 92 5.39 14.81 -15.47
N HIS A 93 5.04 15.56 -14.44
CA HIS A 93 5.85 15.63 -13.23
C HIS A 93 5.88 14.26 -12.53
N LEU A 94 7.02 13.90 -11.94
CA LEU A 94 7.19 12.65 -11.21
C LEU A 94 7.56 12.93 -9.75
N LEU A 95 6.75 12.43 -8.83
CA LEU A 95 7.04 12.38 -7.40
C LEU A 95 7.24 10.92 -6.98
N SER A 96 8.45 10.58 -6.57
CA SER A 96 8.78 9.27 -6.01
C SER A 96 8.96 9.36 -4.51
N MET A 97 8.27 8.50 -3.76
CA MET A 97 8.33 8.47 -2.30
C MET A 97 8.84 7.11 -1.82
N THR A 98 9.57 7.11 -0.72
CA THR A 98 10.01 5.89 -0.04
C THR A 98 10.19 6.15 1.45
N ALA A 99 9.84 5.16 2.28
CA ALA A 99 10.15 5.17 3.71
C ALA A 99 11.53 4.56 4.02
N THR A 100 12.18 3.91 3.04
CA THR A 100 13.54 3.39 3.23
C THR A 100 14.56 4.50 3.04
N PRO A 101 15.42 4.80 4.04
CA PRO A 101 16.43 5.83 3.91
C PRO A 101 17.44 5.43 2.82
N ILE A 102 17.54 6.26 1.78
CA ILE A 102 18.58 6.13 0.77
C ILE A 102 19.68 7.14 1.11
N PRO A 103 20.95 6.72 1.30
CA PRO A 103 22.02 7.66 1.51
C PRO A 103 22.04 8.76 0.43
N ARG A 104 22.19 10.02 0.84
CA ARG A 104 22.08 11.19 -0.07
C ARG A 104 22.96 11.05 -1.31
N THR A 105 24.16 10.52 -1.15
CA THR A 105 25.11 10.25 -2.24
C THR A 105 24.55 9.23 -3.25
N LEU A 106 23.91 8.15 -2.79
CA LEU A 106 23.26 7.18 -3.66
C LEU A 106 22.01 7.76 -4.34
N ALA A 107 21.24 8.57 -3.63
CA ALA A 107 20.07 9.23 -4.19
C ALA A 107 20.44 10.15 -5.37
N ILE A 108 21.50 10.94 -5.25
CA ILE A 108 22.01 11.81 -6.33
C ILE A 108 22.51 10.97 -7.50
N THR A 109 23.20 9.86 -7.25
CA THR A 109 23.75 8.98 -8.30
C THR A 109 22.64 8.24 -9.07
N TYR A 110 21.57 7.81 -8.36
CA TYR A 110 20.47 7.06 -8.99
C TYR A 110 19.38 7.94 -9.61
N HIS A 111 19.28 9.20 -9.18
CA HIS A 111 18.19 10.12 -9.54
C HIS A 111 18.75 11.49 -9.94
N GLY A 112 19.85 11.52 -10.68
CA GLY A 112 20.58 12.74 -11.04
C GLY A 112 19.74 13.91 -11.57
N ASP A 113 18.54 13.61 -12.06
CA ASP A 113 17.59 14.60 -12.61
C ASP A 113 16.44 14.93 -11.63
N MET A 114 16.49 14.46 -10.37
CA MET A 114 15.43 14.66 -9.39
C MET A 114 15.92 15.44 -8.18
N GLU A 115 15.11 16.37 -7.71
CA GLU A 115 15.33 17.04 -6.44
C GLU A 115 14.97 16.13 -5.27
N LEU A 116 15.77 16.16 -4.20
CA LEU A 116 15.57 15.35 -3.01
C LEU A 116 15.02 16.20 -1.86
N SER A 117 13.85 15.83 -1.39
CA SER A 117 13.26 16.35 -0.14
C SER A 117 13.26 15.27 0.94
N ILE A 118 13.72 15.61 2.14
CA ILE A 118 13.78 14.68 3.28
C ILE A 118 12.82 15.17 4.34
N ILE A 119 11.94 14.25 4.82
CA ILE A 119 11.09 14.47 5.99
C ILE A 119 11.74 13.71 7.13
N ASP A 120 12.40 14.40 8.05
CA ASP A 120 13.17 13.86 9.16
C ASP A 120 12.49 14.00 10.53
N GLU A 121 11.33 14.64 10.57
CA GLU A 121 10.54 14.81 11.78
C GLU A 121 9.27 13.95 11.75
N LEU A 122 8.90 13.41 12.90
CA LEU A 122 7.61 12.76 13.09
C LEU A 122 6.52 13.79 13.40
N PRO A 123 5.25 13.54 13.06
CA PRO A 123 4.14 14.36 13.51
C PRO A 123 4.16 14.52 15.05
N LYS A 124 3.88 15.73 15.54
CA LYS A 124 3.97 16.08 16.98
C LYS A 124 3.14 15.17 17.89
N ASP A 125 2.01 14.67 17.40
CA ASP A 125 1.07 13.85 18.17
C ASP A 125 1.32 12.34 18.03
N ARG A 126 2.40 11.92 17.38
CA ARG A 126 2.70 10.51 17.18
C ARG A 126 3.28 9.89 18.43
N ILE A 127 2.51 8.98 19.04
CA ILE A 127 2.99 8.16 20.17
C ILE A 127 4.05 7.17 19.66
N PRO A 128 5.22 7.09 20.29
CA PRO A 128 6.27 6.14 19.91
C PRO A 128 5.77 4.69 20.00
N VAL A 129 6.14 3.88 19.00
CA VAL A 129 5.85 2.45 18.99
C VAL A 129 6.79 1.74 19.96
N VAL A 130 6.23 0.89 20.84
CA VAL A 130 7.00 0.05 21.76
C VAL A 130 7.14 -1.35 21.15
N THR A 131 8.37 -1.73 20.79
CA THR A 131 8.69 -3.07 20.28
C THR A 131 9.31 -3.92 21.39
N LYS A 132 8.78 -5.14 21.58
CA LYS A 132 9.27 -6.10 22.57
C LYS A 132 9.47 -7.45 21.94
N MET A 133 10.61 -8.09 22.25
CA MET A 133 10.84 -9.49 21.94
C MET A 133 10.34 -10.36 23.10
N VAL A 134 9.53 -11.35 22.81
CA VAL A 134 8.90 -12.22 23.80
C VAL A 134 9.25 -13.67 23.47
N SER A 135 9.66 -14.46 24.45
CA SER A 135 9.90 -15.91 24.27
C SER A 135 8.57 -16.66 24.12
N GLU A 136 8.61 -17.79 23.43
CA GLU A 136 7.44 -18.67 23.23
C GLU A 136 6.73 -19.03 24.55
N LYS A 137 7.50 -19.24 25.64
CA LYS A 137 6.94 -19.53 26.97
C LYS A 137 6.01 -18.44 27.53
N ARG A 138 6.03 -17.26 26.94
CA ARG A 138 5.21 -16.10 27.35
C ARG A 138 4.14 -15.72 26.34
N LEU A 139 3.91 -16.52 25.30
CA LEU A 139 2.91 -16.25 24.26
C LEU A 139 1.50 -16.07 24.84
N ASN A 140 1.12 -16.86 25.83
CA ASN A 140 -0.19 -16.70 26.50
C ASN A 140 -0.39 -15.29 27.08
N ARG A 141 0.68 -14.65 27.57
CA ARG A 141 0.58 -13.24 28.04
C ARG A 141 0.38 -12.27 26.88
N VAL A 142 0.96 -12.57 25.72
CA VAL A 142 0.76 -11.75 24.51
C VAL A 142 -0.69 -11.87 24.04
N TYR A 143 -1.23 -13.10 24.01
CA TYR A 143 -2.63 -13.32 23.63
C TYR A 143 -3.61 -12.63 24.60
N SER A 144 -3.38 -12.76 25.92
CA SER A 144 -4.20 -12.03 26.91
C SER A 144 -4.13 -10.52 26.71
N PHE A 145 -2.94 -9.97 26.45
CA PHE A 145 -2.77 -8.54 26.14
C PHE A 145 -3.54 -8.15 24.87
N MET A 146 -3.51 -9.00 23.82
CA MET A 146 -4.25 -8.73 22.59
C MET A 146 -5.77 -8.72 22.82
N VAL A 147 -6.28 -9.64 23.63
CA VAL A 147 -7.69 -9.66 24.04
C VAL A 147 -8.09 -8.36 24.73
N ASP A 148 -7.27 -7.89 25.67
CA ASP A 148 -7.52 -6.62 26.38
C ASP A 148 -7.50 -5.42 25.42
N GLU A 149 -6.57 -5.40 24.46
CA GLU A 149 -6.49 -4.36 23.45
C GLU A 149 -7.73 -4.33 22.55
N VAL A 150 -8.20 -5.51 22.11
CA VAL A 150 -9.41 -5.63 21.27
C VAL A 150 -10.66 -5.20 22.06
N LYS A 151 -10.79 -5.62 23.33
CA LYS A 151 -11.88 -5.19 24.22
C LYS A 151 -11.87 -3.68 24.45
N ALA A 152 -10.70 -3.04 24.40
CA ALA A 152 -10.55 -1.60 24.46
C ALA A 152 -10.81 -0.88 23.11
N GLY A 153 -11.30 -1.59 22.10
CA GLY A 153 -11.65 -1.05 20.77
C GLY A 153 -10.47 -0.90 19.82
N ARG A 154 -9.30 -1.47 20.12
CA ARG A 154 -8.11 -1.46 19.26
C ARG A 154 -8.06 -2.70 18.37
N GLN A 155 -7.30 -2.65 17.28
CA GLN A 155 -7.13 -3.76 16.35
C GLN A 155 -5.77 -4.44 16.59
N CYS A 156 -5.75 -5.78 16.56
CA CYS A 156 -4.55 -6.57 16.62
C CYS A 156 -4.33 -7.34 15.31
N ILE A 157 -3.07 -7.47 14.89
CA ILE A 157 -2.68 -8.19 13.67
C ILE A 157 -1.59 -9.18 14.05
N ILE A 158 -1.80 -10.46 13.71
CA ILE A 158 -0.79 -11.51 13.85
C ILE A 158 -0.22 -11.80 12.46
N VAL A 159 1.10 -11.77 12.33
CA VAL A 159 1.80 -12.04 11.07
C VAL A 159 2.64 -13.30 11.25
N TYR A 160 2.37 -14.31 10.44
CA TYR A 160 3.18 -15.51 10.32
C TYR A 160 4.08 -15.41 9.10
N PRO A 161 5.39 -15.65 9.21
CA PRO A 161 6.25 -15.73 8.05
C PRO A 161 5.92 -17.00 7.25
N LEU A 162 5.76 -16.88 5.93
CA LEU A 162 5.82 -18.01 5.01
C LEU A 162 7.31 -18.38 4.85
N ILE A 163 7.66 -19.63 5.16
CA ILE A 163 9.01 -20.17 4.93
C ILE A 163 9.00 -20.81 3.54
N GLU A 164 9.96 -20.43 2.67
CA GLU A 164 9.96 -20.68 1.21
C GLU A 164 9.97 -22.15 0.75
N GLU A 165 10.13 -23.13 1.65
CA GLU A 165 10.37 -24.53 1.24
C GLU A 165 9.12 -25.37 0.93
N SER A 166 7.90 -24.93 1.28
CA SER A 166 6.67 -25.59 0.84
C SER A 166 5.42 -24.73 1.01
N GLU A 167 5.03 -23.99 -0.02
CA GLU A 167 3.82 -23.14 -0.01
C GLU A 167 2.54 -23.82 0.53
N LYS A 168 2.40 -25.13 0.36
CA LYS A 168 1.22 -25.89 0.83
C LYS A 168 1.28 -26.22 2.32
N SER A 169 2.45 -26.54 2.88
CA SER A 169 2.57 -26.89 4.31
C SER A 169 2.49 -25.65 5.20
N ASP A 170 3.04 -24.52 4.74
CA ASP A 170 3.06 -23.28 5.52
C ASP A 170 1.71 -22.58 5.53
N LEU A 171 0.97 -22.64 4.42
CA LEU A 171 -0.41 -22.17 4.38
C LEU A 171 -1.30 -23.00 5.32
N SER A 172 -1.12 -24.33 5.36
CA SER A 172 -1.78 -25.23 6.29
C SER A 172 -1.46 -24.86 7.75
N ALA A 173 -0.18 -24.64 8.08
CA ALA A 173 0.23 -24.26 9.43
C ALA A 173 -0.36 -22.91 9.89
N ALA A 174 -0.44 -21.94 9.00
CA ALA A 174 -1.08 -20.65 9.30
C ALA A 174 -2.60 -20.78 9.49
N ILE A 175 -3.27 -21.64 8.72
CA ILE A 175 -4.70 -21.95 8.86
C ILE A 175 -4.96 -22.69 10.17
N ASP A 176 -4.14 -23.69 10.49
CA ASP A 176 -4.27 -24.47 11.72
C ASP A 176 -4.08 -23.59 12.96
N MET A 177 -3.11 -22.65 12.91
CA MET A 177 -2.90 -21.69 13.97
C MET A 177 -4.07 -20.71 14.09
N TYR A 178 -4.61 -20.24 12.97
CA TYR A 178 -5.81 -19.38 12.96
C TYR A 178 -6.99 -20.11 13.64
N ASN A 179 -7.26 -21.35 13.27
CA ASN A 179 -8.34 -22.15 13.86
C ASN A 179 -8.10 -22.34 15.36
N THR A 180 -6.88 -22.73 15.75
CA THR A 180 -6.50 -22.92 17.15
C THR A 180 -6.74 -21.68 17.99
N LEU A 181 -6.28 -20.52 17.52
CA LEU A 181 -6.43 -19.24 18.24
C LEU A 181 -7.90 -18.78 18.30
N SER A 182 -8.64 -18.99 17.21
CA SER A 182 -10.06 -18.61 17.14
C SER A 182 -10.95 -19.47 18.06
N GLU A 183 -10.60 -20.74 18.23
CA GLU A 183 -11.36 -21.67 19.07
C GLU A 183 -10.99 -21.58 20.55
N ASN A 184 -9.80 -21.11 20.88
CA ASN A 184 -9.28 -21.07 22.25
C ASN A 184 -9.17 -19.62 22.76
N GLU A 185 -8.05 -18.94 22.45
CA GLU A 185 -7.69 -17.65 23.06
C GLU A 185 -8.59 -16.50 22.64
N PHE A 186 -9.14 -16.55 21.42
CA PHE A 186 -9.97 -15.47 20.85
C PHE A 186 -11.42 -15.85 20.61
N LYS A 187 -11.89 -16.92 21.26
CA LYS A 187 -13.26 -17.45 21.08
C LYS A 187 -14.37 -16.42 21.36
N ASP A 188 -14.12 -15.48 22.25
CA ASP A 188 -15.09 -14.49 22.71
C ASP A 188 -14.86 -13.09 22.06
N LEU A 189 -14.09 -13.04 20.98
CA LEU A 189 -13.85 -11.85 20.14
C LEU A 189 -14.55 -12.01 18.78
#